data_a08eeb199768a19bd767da4702212c12
#
_entry.id   a08eeb199768a19bd767da4702212c12
#
_cell.length_a   1.000
_cell.length_b   1.000
_cell.length_c   1.000
_cell.angle_alpha   90.00
_cell.angle_beta   90.00
_cell.angle_gamma   90.00
#
_symmetry.space_group_name_H-M   'P 1'
#
loop_
_entity.id
_entity.type
_entity.pdbx_description
1 polymer ?
#
loop_
_entity_poly.entity_id
_entity_poly.type
_entity_poly.pdbx_seq_one_letter_code
_entity_poly.pdbx_strand_id
1 'polypeptide(L)'
;PRVTLWRDFEGHHHLNDIDAVINLAGEPIADKRWTAEQKQRLCHSRWDLTQRLVGLIHASDTPPSVLISGSAIGYYGDLEVVVPEDAPPHNEFTHKLCARWDQIACEAQSERTRVCLLRTGVVLAPRGGILGKMTPAFKLGLGGPIGNGRQYLAWIHIDDMVNGILWLLDNDLRG
;
A
#
# COMPACT_ATOMS: atom_id res chain seq x y z
N PRO A 1 2.20 8.67 -21.71
CA PRO A 1 3.01 8.77 -20.49
C PRO A 1 4.11 7.71 -20.48
N ARG A 2 5.30 8.10 -20.01
CA ARG A 2 6.43 7.17 -19.84
C ARG A 2 6.41 6.65 -18.41
N VAL A 3 6.35 5.32 -18.24
CA VAL A 3 6.43 4.67 -16.92
C VAL A 3 7.83 4.09 -16.74
N THR A 4 8.46 4.39 -15.61
CA THR A 4 9.76 3.82 -15.22
C THR A 4 9.58 3.08 -13.90
N LEU A 5 10.00 1.82 -13.86
CA LEU A 5 9.99 1.02 -12.65
C LEU A 5 11.34 1.14 -11.94
N TRP A 6 11.33 1.68 -10.73
CA TRP A 6 12.51 1.75 -9.88
C TRP A 6 12.59 0.56 -8.92
N ARG A 7 13.77 0.02 -8.76
CA ARG A 7 14.03 -1.08 -7.82
C ARG A 7 14.83 -0.64 -6.59
N ASP A 8 15.52 0.49 -6.71
CA ASP A 8 16.30 1.14 -5.66
C ASP A 8 16.35 2.66 -5.92
N PHE A 9 17.04 3.39 -5.06
CA PHE A 9 17.24 4.84 -5.17
C PHE A 9 18.71 5.21 -5.33
N GLU A 10 19.56 4.26 -5.73
CA GLU A 10 20.98 4.51 -5.91
C GLU A 10 21.20 5.56 -7.00
N GLY A 11 22.03 6.57 -6.70
CA GLY A 11 22.30 7.68 -7.62
C GLY A 11 21.17 8.71 -7.77
N HIS A 12 20.00 8.52 -7.14
CA HIS A 12 18.93 9.50 -7.17
C HIS A 12 19.02 10.46 -6.00
N HIS A 13 19.06 11.77 -6.29
CA HIS A 13 19.14 12.85 -5.30
C HIS A 13 17.92 13.75 -5.29
N HIS A 14 17.12 13.74 -6.34
CA HIS A 14 15.88 14.49 -6.53
C HIS A 14 14.97 13.80 -7.56
N LEU A 15 13.75 14.33 -7.74
CA LEU A 15 12.73 13.82 -8.67
C LEU A 15 12.28 14.90 -9.69
N ASN A 16 13.17 15.79 -10.09
CA ASN A 16 12.82 16.95 -10.96
C ASN A 16 12.18 16.58 -12.30
N ASP A 17 12.47 15.38 -12.83
CA ASP A 17 11.97 14.94 -14.15
C ASP A 17 10.81 13.91 -14.04
N ILE A 18 10.19 13.87 -12.86
CA ILE A 18 9.12 12.90 -12.54
C ILE A 18 7.81 13.65 -12.31
N ASP A 19 6.79 13.35 -13.11
CA ASP A 19 5.45 13.95 -12.97
C ASP A 19 4.66 13.38 -11.80
N ALA A 20 4.79 12.07 -11.55
CA ALA A 20 4.05 11.33 -10.52
C ALA A 20 4.86 10.17 -9.96
N VAL A 21 4.68 9.86 -8.67
CA VAL A 21 5.26 8.70 -8.01
C VAL A 21 4.16 7.78 -7.51
N ILE A 22 4.27 6.48 -7.83
CA ILE A 22 3.39 5.43 -7.31
C ILE A 22 4.27 4.48 -6.48
N ASN A 23 4.11 4.51 -5.16
CA ASN A 23 4.85 3.67 -4.22
C ASN A 23 3.97 2.51 -3.74
N LEU A 24 4.16 1.33 -4.31
CA LEU A 24 3.51 0.07 -3.89
C LEU A 24 4.51 -0.91 -3.27
N ALA A 25 5.71 -0.46 -2.95
CA ALA A 25 6.78 -1.32 -2.46
C ALA A 25 6.58 -1.73 -0.99
N GLY A 26 7.02 -2.93 -0.67
CA GLY A 26 7.01 -3.47 0.68
C GLY A 26 7.22 -4.98 0.70
N GLU A 27 7.81 -5.48 1.77
CA GLU A 27 7.94 -6.93 2.02
C GLU A 27 6.56 -7.61 2.05
N PRO A 28 6.36 -8.76 1.38
CA PRO A 28 5.07 -9.46 1.39
C PRO A 28 4.63 -9.83 2.81
N ILE A 29 3.41 -9.44 3.18
CA ILE A 29 2.91 -9.57 4.55
C ILE A 29 2.50 -11.01 4.91
N ALA A 30 2.13 -11.82 3.91
CA ALA A 30 1.53 -13.15 4.10
C ALA A 30 2.48 -14.31 3.78
N ASP A 31 3.76 -14.06 3.47
CA ASP A 31 4.69 -15.11 3.03
C ASP A 31 5.44 -15.78 4.18
N LYS A 32 5.57 -15.09 5.31
CA LYS A 32 6.34 -15.57 6.48
C LYS A 32 5.54 -15.40 7.76
N ARG A 33 5.86 -16.24 8.75
CA ARG A 33 5.30 -16.10 10.10
C ARG A 33 5.76 -14.78 10.75
N TRP A 34 4.87 -14.09 11.44
CA TRP A 34 5.12 -12.80 12.08
C TRP A 34 5.89 -12.92 13.40
N THR A 35 7.17 -13.24 13.30
CA THR A 35 8.12 -13.09 14.41
C THR A 35 8.41 -11.62 14.67
N ALA A 36 9.03 -11.28 15.79
CA ALA A 36 9.46 -9.90 16.07
C ALA A 36 10.36 -9.36 14.96
N GLU A 37 11.31 -10.17 14.49
CA GLU A 37 12.21 -9.82 13.39
C GLU A 37 11.47 -9.60 12.06
N GLN A 38 10.50 -10.47 11.72
CA GLN A 38 9.71 -10.31 10.50
C GLN A 38 8.84 -9.05 10.57
N LYS A 39 8.26 -8.73 11.74
CA LYS A 39 7.52 -7.49 11.94
C LYS A 39 8.39 -6.26 11.73
N GLN A 40 9.64 -6.26 12.19
CA GLN A 40 10.60 -5.19 11.91
C GLN A 40 10.89 -5.06 10.41
N ARG A 41 11.14 -6.16 9.70
CA ARG A 41 11.33 -6.13 8.23
C ARG A 41 10.12 -5.56 7.50
N LEU A 42 8.91 -5.95 7.91
CA LEU A 42 7.67 -5.40 7.34
C LEU A 42 7.59 -3.87 7.52
N CYS A 43 7.99 -3.37 8.69
CA CYS A 43 8.04 -1.94 8.97
C CYS A 43 9.10 -1.24 8.13
N HIS A 44 10.34 -1.67 8.20
CA HIS A 44 11.47 -1.03 7.51
C HIS A 44 11.29 -1.03 5.99
N SER A 45 10.79 -2.12 5.39
CA SER A 45 10.54 -2.20 3.95
C SER A 45 9.55 -1.15 3.43
N ARG A 46 8.74 -0.56 4.30
CA ARG A 46 7.76 0.47 3.97
C ARG A 46 8.20 1.85 4.44
N TRP A 47 8.55 1.96 5.71
CA TRP A 47 8.87 3.25 6.33
C TRP A 47 10.14 3.87 5.76
N ASP A 48 11.24 3.12 5.72
CA ASP A 48 12.54 3.65 5.27
C ASP A 48 12.50 4.03 3.78
N LEU A 49 11.84 3.18 2.97
CA LEU A 49 11.67 3.45 1.55
C LEU A 49 10.80 4.69 1.32
N THR A 50 9.67 4.80 2.03
CA THR A 50 8.78 5.96 1.90
C THR A 50 9.45 7.23 2.42
N GLN A 51 10.17 7.16 3.53
CA GLN A 51 10.96 8.29 4.05
C GLN A 51 12.01 8.75 3.03
N ARG A 52 12.67 7.81 2.35
CA ARG A 52 13.61 8.15 1.29
C ARG A 52 12.94 8.85 0.10
N LEU A 53 11.76 8.36 -0.33
CA LEU A 53 10.96 9.02 -1.38
C LEU A 53 10.58 10.43 -1.00
N VAL A 54 10.08 10.64 0.21
CA VAL A 54 9.73 11.97 0.74
C VAL A 54 10.93 12.89 0.71
N GLY A 55 12.10 12.40 1.14
CA GLY A 55 13.36 13.16 1.07
C GLY A 55 13.73 13.59 -0.37
N LEU A 56 13.54 12.70 -1.35
CA LEU A 56 13.79 13.02 -2.77
C LEU A 56 12.78 14.05 -3.32
N ILE A 57 11.50 13.96 -2.91
CA ILE A 57 10.48 14.94 -3.28
C ILE A 57 10.85 16.32 -2.72
N HIS A 58 11.24 16.40 -1.45
CA HIS A 58 11.66 17.66 -0.81
C HIS A 58 12.94 18.24 -1.40
N ALA A 59 13.84 17.40 -1.88
CA ALA A 59 15.10 17.83 -2.53
C ALA A 59 14.90 18.29 -3.99
N SER A 60 13.66 18.23 -4.52
CA SER A 60 13.37 18.56 -5.91
C SER A 60 12.99 20.03 -6.08
N ASP A 61 13.59 20.71 -7.06
CA ASP A 61 13.17 22.06 -7.48
C ASP A 61 11.81 22.02 -8.18
N THR A 62 11.59 20.97 -8.96
CA THR A 62 10.31 20.66 -9.64
C THR A 62 9.79 19.28 -9.18
N PRO A 63 9.21 19.21 -7.97
CA PRO A 63 8.76 17.93 -7.41
C PRO A 63 7.58 17.33 -8.19
N PRO A 64 7.36 16.02 -8.10
CA PRO A 64 6.19 15.36 -8.65
C PRO A 64 4.89 16.01 -8.16
N SER A 65 3.92 16.16 -9.05
CA SER A 65 2.60 16.72 -8.70
C SER A 65 1.78 15.80 -7.79
N VAL A 66 2.08 14.50 -7.78
CA VAL A 66 1.38 13.50 -6.96
C VAL A 66 2.31 12.40 -6.45
N LEU A 67 2.13 12.05 -5.18
CA LEU A 67 2.59 10.81 -4.57
C LEU A 67 1.37 9.93 -4.26
N ILE A 68 1.23 8.81 -4.95
CA ILE A 68 0.28 7.76 -4.60
C ILE A 68 1.03 6.72 -3.76
N SER A 69 0.76 6.66 -2.46
CA SER A 69 1.42 5.75 -1.54
C SER A 69 0.51 4.58 -1.19
N GLY A 70 1.02 3.37 -1.33
CA GLY A 70 0.38 2.19 -0.78
C GLY A 70 0.15 2.35 0.72
N SER A 71 -0.95 1.79 1.17
CA SER A 71 -1.34 1.55 2.55
C SER A 71 -2.18 0.27 2.57
N ALA A 72 -2.88 -0.03 3.64
CA ALA A 72 -3.73 -1.22 3.70
C ALA A 72 -4.91 -1.05 4.65
N ILE A 73 -5.97 -1.83 4.43
CA ILE A 73 -7.10 -1.96 5.37
C ILE A 73 -6.68 -2.39 6.78
N GLY A 74 -5.46 -2.95 6.95
CA GLY A 74 -4.86 -3.20 8.25
C GLY A 74 -4.73 -1.95 9.15
N TYR A 75 -4.91 -0.76 8.59
CA TYR A 75 -5.06 0.49 9.34
C TYR A 75 -6.23 0.43 10.33
N TYR A 76 -7.35 -0.18 9.93
CA TYR A 76 -8.56 -0.26 10.73
C TYR A 76 -8.56 -1.42 11.75
N GLY A 77 -7.65 -2.40 11.59
CA GLY A 77 -7.60 -3.60 12.42
C GLY A 77 -8.64 -4.67 12.01
N ASP A 78 -8.81 -5.66 12.89
CA ASP A 78 -9.78 -6.76 12.70
C ASP A 78 -11.13 -6.36 13.31
N LEU A 79 -12.07 -5.94 12.48
CA LEU A 79 -13.38 -5.46 12.88
C LEU A 79 -14.50 -6.29 12.22
N GLU A 80 -15.55 -6.57 13.00
CA GLU A 80 -16.74 -7.29 12.52
C GLU A 80 -17.82 -6.34 11.96
N VAL A 81 -17.48 -5.07 11.70
CA VAL A 81 -18.41 -4.04 11.20
C VAL A 81 -17.82 -3.34 9.97
N VAL A 82 -18.71 -2.76 9.16
CA VAL A 82 -18.31 -1.87 8.07
C VAL A 82 -17.81 -0.56 8.68
N VAL A 83 -16.61 -0.12 8.25
CA VAL A 83 -15.98 1.10 8.75
C VAL A 83 -15.77 2.10 7.61
N PRO A 84 -16.03 3.41 7.83
CA PRO A 84 -15.66 4.47 6.90
C PRO A 84 -14.16 4.77 6.96
N GLU A 85 -13.67 5.58 6.03
CA GLU A 85 -12.24 5.91 5.92
C GLU A 85 -11.69 6.67 7.14
N ASP A 86 -12.53 7.42 7.83
CA ASP A 86 -12.23 8.18 9.04
C ASP A 86 -12.43 7.40 10.36
N ALA A 87 -12.73 6.10 10.26
CA ALA A 87 -12.91 5.25 11.44
C ALA A 87 -11.67 5.29 12.36
N PRO A 88 -11.88 5.26 13.69
CA PRO A 88 -10.78 5.30 14.63
C PRO A 88 -9.90 4.05 14.50
N PRO A 89 -8.59 4.18 14.75
CA PRO A 89 -7.65 3.08 14.65
C PRO A 89 -7.88 2.02 15.72
N HIS A 90 -7.63 0.77 15.37
CA HIS A 90 -7.55 -0.32 16.33
C HIS A 90 -6.09 -0.57 16.75
N ASN A 91 -5.82 -0.75 18.06
CA ASN A 91 -4.44 -0.82 18.57
C ASN A 91 -3.77 -2.17 18.30
N GLU A 92 -3.53 -2.48 17.03
CA GLU A 92 -2.85 -3.69 16.57
C GLU A 92 -1.55 -3.40 15.84
N PHE A 93 -0.74 -4.44 15.58
CA PHE A 93 0.50 -4.30 14.81
C PHE A 93 0.25 -3.75 13.41
N THR A 94 -0.78 -4.25 12.72
CA THR A 94 -1.14 -3.82 11.35
C THR A 94 -1.54 -2.36 11.31
N HIS A 95 -2.28 -1.89 12.32
CA HIS A 95 -2.60 -0.48 12.47
C HIS A 95 -1.32 0.35 12.63
N LYS A 96 -0.44 0.00 13.58
CA LYS A 96 0.80 0.75 13.83
C LYS A 96 1.69 0.82 12.59
N LEU A 97 1.75 -0.28 11.83
CA LEU A 97 2.49 -0.34 10.57
C LEU A 97 1.91 0.64 9.55
N CYS A 98 0.60 0.60 9.30
CA CYS A 98 -0.08 1.41 8.31
C CYS A 98 -0.13 2.89 8.72
N ALA A 99 -0.48 3.19 9.98
CA ALA A 99 -0.58 4.56 10.47
C ALA A 99 0.77 5.31 10.37
N ARG A 100 1.87 4.64 10.74
CA ARG A 100 3.20 5.24 10.57
C ARG A 100 3.58 5.39 9.09
N TRP A 101 3.22 4.44 8.25
CA TRP A 101 3.46 4.51 6.81
C TRP A 101 2.68 5.68 6.18
N ASP A 102 1.38 5.80 6.50
CA ASP A 102 0.53 6.92 6.07
C ASP A 102 1.11 8.27 6.52
N GLN A 103 1.52 8.36 7.79
CA GLN A 103 2.13 9.56 8.35
C GLN A 103 3.38 9.99 7.56
N ILE A 104 4.30 9.07 7.28
CA ILE A 104 5.51 9.35 6.51
C ILE A 104 5.16 9.82 5.10
N ALA A 105 4.23 9.15 4.41
CA ALA A 105 3.82 9.56 3.07
C ALA A 105 3.23 10.97 3.06
N CYS A 106 2.43 11.32 4.07
CA CYS A 106 1.83 12.65 4.21
C CYS A 106 2.85 13.77 4.42
N GLU A 107 4.08 13.48 4.87
CA GLU A 107 5.16 14.47 4.96
C GLU A 107 5.53 15.07 3.59
N ALA A 108 5.22 14.38 2.47
CA ALA A 108 5.40 14.91 1.12
C ALA A 108 4.34 15.93 0.69
N GLN A 109 3.23 16.05 1.44
CA GLN A 109 2.11 16.92 1.09
C GLN A 109 2.54 18.39 1.07
N SER A 110 2.30 19.07 -0.04
CA SER A 110 2.62 20.49 -0.21
C SER A 110 1.66 21.16 -1.20
N GLU A 111 1.87 22.42 -1.52
CA GLU A 111 1.13 23.10 -2.60
C GLU A 111 1.44 22.49 -3.97
N ARG A 112 2.66 21.93 -4.15
CA ARG A 112 3.14 21.37 -5.42
C ARG A 112 2.97 19.88 -5.53
N THR A 113 2.89 19.16 -4.42
CA THR A 113 2.74 17.69 -4.39
C THR A 113 1.52 17.33 -3.58
N ARG A 114 0.52 16.70 -4.18
CA ARG A 114 -0.58 16.05 -3.44
C ARG A 114 -0.23 14.63 -3.08
N VAL A 115 -0.75 14.15 -1.94
CA VAL A 115 -0.58 12.78 -1.49
C VAL A 115 -1.91 12.06 -1.52
N CYS A 116 -1.92 10.82 -2.05
CA CYS A 116 -3.05 9.90 -2.00
C CYS A 116 -2.62 8.63 -1.28
N LEU A 117 -3.38 8.21 -0.27
CA LEU A 117 -3.14 6.98 0.49
C LEU A 117 -4.05 5.87 0.00
N LEU A 118 -3.48 4.76 -0.47
CA LEU A 118 -4.25 3.60 -0.94
C LEU A 118 -4.38 2.57 0.18
N ARG A 119 -5.42 2.68 1.01
CA ARG A 119 -5.75 1.66 2.03
C ARG A 119 -6.39 0.44 1.37
N THR A 120 -5.56 -0.30 0.66
CA THR A 120 -5.97 -1.38 -0.21
C THR A 120 -6.40 -2.61 0.57
N GLY A 121 -7.52 -3.22 0.16
CA GLY A 121 -7.93 -4.57 0.56
C GLY A 121 -7.11 -5.64 -0.15
N VAL A 122 -7.60 -6.88 -0.14
CA VAL A 122 -6.96 -7.98 -0.84
C VAL A 122 -7.14 -7.81 -2.35
N VAL A 123 -6.04 -7.61 -3.08
CA VAL A 123 -6.08 -7.53 -4.54
C VAL A 123 -6.17 -8.93 -5.12
N LEU A 124 -7.25 -9.18 -5.87
CA LEU A 124 -7.52 -10.45 -6.52
C LEU A 124 -6.97 -10.43 -7.96
N ALA A 125 -6.05 -11.34 -8.25
CA ALA A 125 -5.49 -11.55 -9.58
C ALA A 125 -5.39 -13.04 -9.89
N PRO A 126 -5.58 -13.48 -11.15
CA PRO A 126 -5.63 -14.90 -11.52
C PRO A 126 -4.36 -15.69 -11.23
N ARG A 127 -3.20 -15.03 -11.26
CA ARG A 127 -1.87 -15.67 -11.18
C ARG A 127 -1.04 -15.24 -9.96
N GLY A 128 -1.66 -14.72 -8.91
CA GLY A 128 -0.88 -14.25 -7.76
C GLY A 128 -1.70 -14.03 -6.50
N GLY A 129 -1.04 -13.51 -5.47
CA GLY A 129 -1.69 -13.17 -4.21
C GLY A 129 -2.41 -14.34 -3.55
N ILE A 130 -3.53 -14.05 -2.90
CA ILE A 130 -4.32 -15.04 -2.16
C ILE A 130 -4.93 -16.10 -3.08
N LEU A 131 -5.41 -15.74 -4.28
CA LEU A 131 -6.01 -16.67 -5.23
C LEU A 131 -4.99 -17.71 -5.72
N GLY A 132 -3.75 -17.28 -6.00
CA GLY A 132 -2.68 -18.21 -6.39
C GLY A 132 -2.38 -19.24 -5.33
N LYS A 133 -2.47 -18.88 -4.05
CA LYS A 133 -2.24 -19.78 -2.91
C LYS A 133 -3.44 -20.69 -2.61
N MET A 134 -4.67 -20.19 -2.75
CA MET A 134 -5.88 -20.93 -2.40
C MET A 134 -6.37 -21.87 -3.52
N THR A 135 -6.26 -21.46 -4.76
CA THR A 135 -6.81 -22.19 -5.93
C THR A 135 -6.39 -23.68 -5.99
N PRO A 136 -5.14 -24.07 -5.72
CA PRO A 136 -4.76 -25.47 -5.75
C PRO A 136 -5.55 -26.33 -4.75
N ALA A 137 -5.73 -25.86 -3.52
CA ALA A 137 -6.49 -26.57 -2.49
C ALA A 137 -7.96 -26.71 -2.89
N PHE A 138 -8.57 -25.64 -3.40
CA PHE A 138 -9.97 -25.69 -3.85
C PHE A 138 -10.17 -26.61 -5.06
N LYS A 139 -9.24 -26.64 -6.00
CA LYS A 139 -9.28 -27.58 -7.15
C LYS A 139 -9.21 -29.05 -6.73
N LEU A 140 -8.57 -29.33 -5.61
CA LEU A 140 -8.49 -30.70 -5.04
C LEU A 140 -9.66 -31.01 -4.10
N GLY A 141 -10.66 -30.14 -3.97
CA GLY A 141 -11.79 -30.34 -3.05
C GLY A 141 -11.42 -30.13 -1.57
N LEU A 142 -10.22 -29.62 -1.28
CA LEU A 142 -9.70 -29.37 0.09
C LEU A 142 -9.94 -27.93 0.56
N GLY A 143 -10.72 -27.16 -0.18
CA GLY A 143 -11.08 -25.79 0.20
C GLY A 143 -12.03 -25.77 1.40
N GLY A 144 -11.90 -24.73 2.24
CA GLY A 144 -12.74 -24.56 3.43
C GLY A 144 -12.73 -23.13 3.93
N PRO A 145 -13.51 -22.82 4.97
CA PRO A 145 -13.54 -21.49 5.57
C PRO A 145 -12.18 -21.14 6.20
N ILE A 146 -11.79 -19.90 6.10
CA ILE A 146 -10.62 -19.35 6.82
C ILE A 146 -11.10 -19.00 8.25
N GLY A 147 -10.40 -19.54 9.26
CA GLY A 147 -10.80 -19.33 10.66
C GLY A 147 -12.22 -19.83 10.95
N ASN A 148 -13.07 -18.99 11.53
CA ASN A 148 -14.49 -19.30 11.77
C ASN A 148 -15.41 -18.98 10.58
N GLY A 149 -14.87 -18.44 9.48
CA GLY A 149 -15.61 -18.06 8.28
C GLY A 149 -16.51 -16.83 8.42
N ARG A 150 -16.44 -16.08 9.53
CA ARG A 150 -17.31 -14.93 9.83
C ARG A 150 -16.66 -13.58 9.61
N GLN A 151 -15.34 -13.55 9.43
CA GLN A 151 -14.57 -12.32 9.19
C GLN A 151 -14.90 -11.72 7.83
N TYR A 152 -14.96 -10.40 7.77
CA TYR A 152 -15.04 -9.68 6.52
C TYR A 152 -13.71 -9.77 5.76
N LEU A 153 -13.80 -9.93 4.45
CA LEU A 153 -12.67 -9.88 3.54
C LEU A 153 -12.91 -8.77 2.53
N ALA A 154 -12.36 -7.60 2.78
CA ALA A 154 -12.37 -6.54 1.78
C ALA A 154 -11.44 -6.91 0.63
N TRP A 155 -11.93 -6.85 -0.61
CA TRP A 155 -11.16 -7.20 -1.79
C TRP A 155 -11.47 -6.27 -2.97
N ILE A 156 -10.53 -6.21 -3.91
CA ILE A 156 -10.66 -5.48 -5.17
C ILE A 156 -10.06 -6.32 -6.30
N HIS A 157 -10.64 -6.28 -7.49
CA HIS A 157 -10.02 -6.89 -8.67
C HIS A 157 -8.80 -6.10 -9.11
N ILE A 158 -7.79 -6.80 -9.68
CA ILE A 158 -6.55 -6.14 -10.11
C ILE A 158 -6.80 -5.03 -11.14
N ASP A 159 -7.71 -5.24 -12.07
CA ASP A 159 -8.02 -4.22 -13.09
C ASP A 159 -8.67 -2.97 -12.47
N ASP A 160 -9.55 -3.14 -11.49
CA ASP A 160 -10.17 -2.02 -10.78
C ASP A 160 -9.14 -1.27 -9.92
N MET A 161 -8.20 -2.00 -9.31
CA MET A 161 -7.08 -1.39 -8.59
C MET A 161 -6.21 -0.53 -9.52
N VAL A 162 -5.87 -1.06 -10.70
CA VAL A 162 -5.08 -0.32 -11.70
C VAL A 162 -5.86 0.89 -12.21
N ASN A 163 -7.14 0.72 -12.55
CA ASN A 163 -7.98 1.83 -13.00
C ASN A 163 -8.17 2.89 -11.92
N GLY A 164 -8.29 2.50 -10.65
CA GLY A 164 -8.35 3.41 -9.52
C GLY A 164 -7.06 4.25 -9.38
N ILE A 165 -5.89 3.63 -9.53
CA ILE A 165 -4.61 4.35 -9.53
C ILE A 165 -4.53 5.33 -10.71
N LEU A 166 -4.91 4.92 -11.92
CA LEU A 166 -4.92 5.79 -13.10
C LEU A 166 -5.89 6.97 -12.89
N TRP A 167 -7.07 6.68 -12.34
CA TRP A 167 -8.05 7.72 -12.03
C TRP A 167 -7.51 8.74 -11.01
N LEU A 168 -6.78 8.29 -9.98
CA LEU A 168 -6.12 9.17 -9.02
C LEU A 168 -5.01 10.03 -9.66
N LEU A 169 -4.35 9.56 -10.71
CA LEU A 169 -3.37 10.38 -11.43
C LEU A 169 -4.03 11.54 -12.16
N ASP A 170 -5.23 11.33 -12.70
CA ASP A 170 -5.95 12.29 -13.54
C ASP A 170 -6.87 13.24 -12.75
N ASN A 171 -7.04 13.02 -11.43
CA ASN A 171 -7.97 13.79 -10.60
C ASN A 171 -7.27 14.38 -9.36
N ASP A 172 -7.67 15.59 -8.94
CA ASP A 172 -7.05 16.36 -7.86
C ASP A 172 -7.52 15.95 -6.44
N LEU A 173 -7.81 14.68 -6.23
CA LEU A 173 -8.13 14.17 -4.89
C LEU A 173 -6.91 14.12 -3.99
N ARG A 174 -7.13 14.34 -2.70
CA ARG A 174 -6.14 14.29 -1.62
C ARG A 174 -6.66 13.44 -0.47
N GLY A 175 -5.78 12.74 0.24
CA GLY A 175 -6.15 11.94 1.41
C GLY A 175 -5.45 10.59 1.50
#